data_5e2581bb1896c59b3f1e48ccef23c73a
#
_entry.id   5e2581bb1896c59b3f1e48ccef23c73a
#
_cell.length_a   1.000
_cell.length_b   1.000
_cell.length_c   1.000
_cell.angle_alpha   90.00
_cell.angle_beta   90.00
_cell.angle_gamma   90.00
#
_symmetry.space_group_name_H-M   'P 1'
#
loop_
_entity.id
_entity.type
_entity.pdbx_description
1 polymer ?
#
loop_
_entity_poly.entity_id
_entity_poly.type
_entity_poly.pdbx_seq_one_letter_code
_entity_poly.pdbx_strand_id
1 'polypeptide(L)'
;IQAIGDPGKYDEVVFCGYGEPTERLDELITIAKFLKSKGKRIRLDTNGHGDLLNGRPIIPELKGLIDTICISLNAETAGKYEEICKPVFGERTYPALIQFIKDAKQVIPNVQVSIVESPDIDTDKCKKIAEELGVDFRIRKYNVLG
;
A
#
# COMPACT_ATOMS: atom_id res chain seq x y z
N ILE A 1 9.88 10.30 3.59
CA ILE A 1 9.86 8.89 3.99
C ILE A 1 10.21 8.79 5.45
N GLN A 2 9.45 8.00 6.15
CA GLN A 2 9.68 7.75 7.57
C GLN A 2 9.74 6.26 7.81
N ALA A 3 10.81 5.82 8.47
CA ALA A 3 10.93 4.44 8.93
C ALA A 3 10.58 4.41 10.42
N ILE A 4 9.71 3.48 10.80
CA ILE A 4 9.28 3.32 12.18
C ILE A 4 10.07 2.21 12.82
N GLY A 5 10.65 2.49 13.99
CA GLY A 5 11.44 1.54 14.74
C GLY A 5 12.94 1.73 14.56
N ASP A 6 13.67 1.05 15.39
CA ASP A 6 15.14 1.05 15.40
C ASP A 6 15.61 -0.19 14.66
N PRO A 7 16.30 -0.06 13.52
CA PRO A 7 16.78 -1.22 12.76
C PRO A 7 17.68 -2.18 13.56
N GLY A 8 18.35 -1.68 14.59
CA GLY A 8 19.16 -2.53 15.46
C GLY A 8 18.35 -3.28 16.51
N LYS A 9 17.14 -2.85 16.76
CA LYS A 9 16.28 -3.37 17.82
C LYS A 9 15.13 -4.24 17.29
N TYR A 10 14.57 -3.89 16.14
CA TYR A 10 13.40 -4.55 15.58
C TYR A 10 13.76 -5.33 14.31
N ASP A 11 13.09 -6.46 14.11
CA ASP A 11 13.27 -7.27 12.90
C ASP A 11 12.59 -6.69 11.68
N GLU A 12 11.49 -5.95 11.89
CA GLU A 12 10.72 -5.36 10.80
C GLU A 12 10.77 -3.84 10.86
N VAL A 13 10.98 -3.23 9.70
CA VAL A 13 10.93 -1.77 9.54
C VAL A 13 9.75 -1.43 8.66
N VAL A 14 8.93 -0.48 9.08
CA VAL A 14 7.72 -0.09 8.36
C VAL A 14 7.92 1.28 7.73
N PHE A 15 7.72 1.35 6.41
CA PHE A 15 7.68 2.63 5.70
C PHE A 15 6.24 3.11 5.65
N CYS A 16 5.99 4.22 6.32
CA CYS A 16 4.72 4.92 6.31
C CYS A 16 5.02 6.39 6.64
N GLY A 17 4.02 7.23 6.76
CA GLY A 17 4.28 8.61 7.15
C GLY A 17 3.18 9.54 6.71
N TYR A 18 3.44 10.84 6.81
CA TYR A 18 2.46 11.86 6.48
C TYR A 18 2.22 11.99 4.98
N GLY A 19 3.16 11.61 4.16
CA GLY A 19 2.99 11.55 2.73
C GLY A 19 2.95 10.12 2.25
N GLU A 20 2.86 9.94 0.96
CA GLU A 20 2.90 8.63 0.36
C GLU A 20 4.37 8.23 0.15
N PRO A 21 4.84 7.12 0.75
CA PRO A 21 6.25 6.72 0.61
C PRO A 21 6.72 6.55 -0.83
N THR A 22 5.84 6.09 -1.73
CA THR A 22 6.20 5.88 -3.12
C THR A 22 6.40 7.17 -3.92
N GLU A 23 6.02 8.33 -3.37
CA GLU A 23 6.34 9.62 -3.95
C GLU A 23 7.85 9.87 -3.98
N ARG A 24 8.57 9.28 -3.04
CA ARG A 24 10.02 9.38 -2.92
C ARG A 24 10.66 8.03 -3.19
N LEU A 25 10.36 7.49 -4.34
CA LEU A 25 10.71 6.12 -4.70
C LEU A 25 12.21 5.85 -4.62
N ASP A 26 13.04 6.77 -5.12
CA ASP A 26 14.49 6.57 -5.12
C ASP A 26 15.06 6.49 -3.70
N GLU A 27 14.56 7.33 -2.80
CA GLU A 27 14.95 7.31 -1.40
C GLU A 27 14.48 6.02 -0.73
N LEU A 28 13.24 5.62 -1.00
CA LEU A 28 12.67 4.38 -0.49
C LEU A 28 13.54 3.18 -0.87
N ILE A 29 13.89 3.08 -2.15
CA ILE A 29 14.70 1.98 -2.66
C ILE A 29 16.09 1.98 -2.02
N THR A 30 16.72 3.14 -1.91
CA THR A 30 18.05 3.26 -1.31
C THR A 30 18.05 2.78 0.14
N ILE A 31 17.06 3.22 0.92
CA ILE A 31 16.96 2.83 2.33
C ILE A 31 16.62 1.35 2.45
N ALA A 32 15.71 0.86 1.60
CA ALA A 32 15.33 -0.55 1.61
C ALA A 32 16.52 -1.46 1.33
N LYS A 33 17.34 -1.10 0.36
CA LYS A 33 18.55 -1.87 0.05
C LYS A 33 19.51 -1.94 1.25
N PHE A 34 19.68 -0.81 1.93
CA PHE A 34 20.52 -0.76 3.12
C PHE A 34 19.98 -1.69 4.20
N LEU A 35 18.66 -1.60 4.48
CA LEU A 35 18.03 -2.41 5.53
C LEU A 35 18.09 -3.90 5.18
N LYS A 36 17.89 -4.26 3.92
CA LYS A 36 18.01 -5.65 3.49
C LYS A 36 19.42 -6.18 3.70
N SER A 37 20.43 -5.34 3.50
CA SER A 37 21.82 -5.74 3.76
C SER A 37 22.06 -6.04 5.25
N LYS A 38 21.21 -5.51 6.12
CA LYS A 38 21.25 -5.76 7.57
C LYS A 38 20.30 -6.88 8.01
N GLY A 39 19.70 -7.60 7.06
CA GLY A 39 18.81 -8.72 7.37
C GLY A 39 17.44 -8.33 7.91
N LYS A 40 17.02 -7.10 7.66
CA LYS A 40 15.72 -6.64 8.17
C LYS A 40 14.59 -6.97 7.21
N ARG A 41 13.40 -7.21 7.77
CA ARG A 41 12.18 -7.33 6.97
C ARG A 41 11.58 -5.95 6.80
N ILE A 42 11.00 -5.71 5.63
CA ILE A 42 10.47 -4.39 5.29
C ILE A 42 9.00 -4.48 4.93
N ARG A 43 8.21 -3.64 5.58
CA ARG A 43 6.80 -3.46 5.29
C ARG A 43 6.59 -2.07 4.69
N LEU A 44 5.81 -2.00 3.63
CA LEU A 44 5.42 -0.74 2.99
C LEU A 44 3.91 -0.56 3.12
N ASP A 45 3.48 0.54 3.72
CA ASP A 45 2.08 0.95 3.75
C ASP A 45 1.91 2.06 2.71
N THR A 46 1.00 1.85 1.75
CA THR A 46 0.87 2.75 0.60
C THR A 46 -0.59 2.96 0.22
N ASN A 47 -0.87 4.09 -0.41
CA ASN A 47 -2.19 4.36 -0.99
C ASN A 47 -2.37 3.68 -2.35
N GLY A 48 -1.35 3.03 -2.89
CA GLY A 48 -1.43 2.34 -4.16
C GLY A 48 -1.33 3.22 -5.40
N HIS A 49 -0.98 4.48 -5.25
CA HIS A 49 -0.88 5.43 -6.35
C HIS A 49 0.54 5.54 -6.93
N GLY A 50 1.44 4.65 -6.52
CA GLY A 50 2.85 4.76 -6.90
C GLY A 50 3.10 4.79 -8.39
N ASP A 51 2.38 3.99 -9.16
CA ASP A 51 2.54 3.96 -10.61
C ASP A 51 2.15 5.30 -11.24
N LEU A 52 1.03 5.88 -10.78
CA LEU A 52 0.58 7.17 -11.29
C LEU A 52 1.52 8.30 -10.87
N LEU A 53 2.01 8.25 -9.63
CA LEU A 53 2.92 9.27 -9.11
C LEU A 53 4.27 9.28 -9.84
N ASN A 54 4.73 8.11 -10.28
CA ASN A 54 6.03 7.97 -10.92
C ASN A 54 5.96 7.86 -12.44
N GLY A 55 4.75 7.78 -12.99
CA GLY A 55 4.56 7.69 -14.43
C GLY A 55 5.05 6.36 -15.03
N ARG A 56 5.18 5.33 -14.21
CA ARG A 56 5.63 4.00 -14.63
C ARG A 56 5.26 2.96 -13.59
N PRO A 57 5.20 1.67 -13.97
CA PRO A 57 5.00 0.59 -12.99
C PRO A 57 6.20 0.54 -12.04
N ILE A 58 5.94 0.60 -10.72
CA ILE A 58 7.02 0.61 -9.73
C ILE A 58 7.23 -0.73 -9.01
N ILE A 59 6.25 -1.63 -9.05
CA ILE A 59 6.37 -2.91 -8.33
C ILE A 59 7.61 -3.69 -8.74
N PRO A 60 7.98 -3.78 -10.03
CA PRO A 60 9.20 -4.48 -10.40
C PRO A 60 10.46 -3.94 -9.73
N GLU A 61 10.49 -2.64 -9.44
CA GLU A 61 11.62 -2.00 -8.78
C GLU A 61 11.70 -2.33 -7.29
N LEU A 62 10.60 -2.82 -6.71
CA LEU A 62 10.53 -3.20 -5.30
C LEU A 62 10.80 -4.69 -5.07
N LYS A 63 11.01 -5.45 -6.14
CA LYS A 63 11.25 -6.89 -6.04
C LYS A 63 12.47 -7.19 -5.17
N GLY A 64 12.29 -8.07 -4.20
CA GLY A 64 13.37 -8.45 -3.29
C GLY A 64 13.65 -7.44 -2.19
N LEU A 65 12.98 -6.29 -2.20
CA LEU A 65 13.20 -5.24 -1.21
C LEU A 65 12.08 -5.16 -0.19
N ILE A 66 10.85 -5.41 -0.62
CA ILE A 66 9.66 -5.29 0.25
C ILE A 66 9.14 -6.69 0.54
N ASP A 67 8.99 -7.03 1.80
CA ASP A 67 8.50 -8.35 2.23
C ASP A 67 6.99 -8.36 2.38
N THR A 68 6.43 -7.26 2.84
CA THR A 68 4.98 -7.10 3.03
C THR A 68 4.56 -5.73 2.53
N ILE A 69 3.50 -5.70 1.74
CA ILE A 69 2.90 -4.44 1.31
C ILE A 69 1.43 -4.42 1.74
N CYS A 70 1.01 -3.30 2.33
CA CYS A 70 -0.38 -3.06 2.68
C CYS A 70 -0.89 -1.89 1.84
N ILE A 71 -1.88 -2.15 1.02
CA ILE A 71 -2.40 -1.18 0.06
C ILE A 71 -3.80 -0.76 0.49
N SER A 72 -4.02 0.55 0.60
CA SER A 72 -5.31 1.08 1.00
C SER A 72 -6.32 0.98 -0.15
N LEU A 73 -7.24 0.02 -0.05
CA LEU A 73 -8.32 -0.14 -1.04
C LEU A 73 -9.41 0.91 -0.85
N ASN A 74 -9.79 1.12 0.38
CA ASN A 74 -10.72 2.15 0.87
C ASN A 74 -12.16 2.11 0.38
N ALA A 75 -12.47 1.54 -0.76
CA ALA A 75 -13.84 1.51 -1.27
C ALA A 75 -14.10 0.32 -2.18
N GLU A 76 -15.37 -0.03 -2.35
CA GLU A 76 -15.80 -1.18 -3.14
C GLU A 76 -16.04 -0.87 -4.61
N THR A 77 -16.10 0.41 -5.00
CA THR A 77 -16.27 0.82 -6.39
C THR A 77 -15.43 2.04 -6.71
N ALA A 78 -15.17 2.25 -7.99
CA ALA A 78 -14.43 3.44 -8.45
C ALA A 78 -15.14 4.73 -8.06
N GLY A 79 -16.46 4.79 -8.23
CA GLY A 79 -17.23 5.98 -7.88
C GLY A 79 -17.17 6.29 -6.39
N LYS A 80 -17.30 5.27 -5.55
CA LYS A 80 -17.22 5.44 -4.10
C LYS A 80 -15.80 5.88 -3.69
N TYR A 81 -14.78 5.30 -4.32
CA TYR A 81 -13.40 5.66 -4.06
C TYR A 81 -13.13 7.14 -4.36
N GLU A 82 -13.60 7.61 -5.51
CA GLU A 82 -13.43 9.00 -5.91
C GLU A 82 -14.16 9.96 -4.98
N GLU A 83 -15.35 9.58 -4.55
CA GLU A 83 -16.15 10.39 -3.63
C GLU A 83 -15.48 10.55 -2.27
N ILE A 84 -14.92 9.46 -1.74
CA ILE A 84 -14.32 9.44 -0.40
C ILE A 84 -12.90 9.98 -0.40
N CYS A 85 -12.07 9.54 -1.34
CA CYS A 85 -10.65 9.84 -1.35
C CYS A 85 -10.29 11.10 -2.15
N LYS A 86 -11.16 11.52 -3.06
CA LYS A 86 -10.95 12.70 -3.92
C LYS A 86 -9.53 12.74 -4.49
N PRO A 87 -9.12 11.67 -5.21
CA PRO A 87 -7.73 11.55 -5.64
C PRO A 87 -7.38 12.58 -6.71
N VAL A 88 -6.11 13.00 -6.67
CA VAL A 88 -5.59 13.97 -7.65
C VAL A 88 -5.73 13.48 -9.09
N PHE A 89 -5.56 12.17 -9.31
CA PHE A 89 -5.64 11.57 -10.64
C PHE A 89 -7.07 11.25 -11.11
N GLY A 90 -8.08 11.56 -10.28
CA GLY A 90 -9.48 11.39 -10.63
C GLY A 90 -9.86 9.95 -10.94
N GLU A 91 -10.63 9.79 -12.02
CA GLU A 91 -11.17 8.47 -12.40
C GLU A 91 -10.11 7.45 -12.83
N ARG A 92 -8.89 7.89 -13.10
CA ARG A 92 -7.78 7.00 -13.44
C ARG A 92 -7.27 6.22 -12.21
N THR A 93 -7.56 6.72 -11.02
CA THR A 93 -6.95 6.24 -9.78
C THR A 93 -7.37 4.84 -9.41
N TYR A 94 -8.67 4.56 -9.37
CA TYR A 94 -9.13 3.26 -8.89
C TYR A 94 -8.70 2.10 -9.81
N PRO A 95 -8.84 2.21 -11.15
CA PRO A 95 -8.31 1.17 -12.02
C PRO A 95 -6.80 0.94 -11.86
N ALA A 96 -6.04 2.02 -11.68
CA ALA A 96 -4.60 1.93 -11.45
C ALA A 96 -4.29 1.27 -10.10
N LEU A 97 -5.08 1.57 -9.08
CA LEU A 97 -4.96 0.94 -7.76
C LEU A 97 -5.18 -0.57 -7.86
N ILE A 98 -6.23 -0.99 -8.53
CA ILE A 98 -6.51 -2.42 -8.70
C ILE A 98 -5.37 -3.11 -9.45
N GLN A 99 -4.85 -2.49 -10.51
CA GLN A 99 -3.73 -3.03 -11.25
C GLN A 99 -2.47 -3.10 -10.37
N PHE A 100 -2.24 -2.08 -9.55
CA PHE A 100 -1.13 -2.06 -8.61
C PHE A 100 -1.18 -3.24 -7.64
N ILE A 101 -2.37 -3.57 -7.13
CA ILE A 101 -2.57 -4.71 -6.25
C ILE A 101 -2.24 -6.02 -6.99
N LYS A 102 -2.71 -6.15 -8.23
CA LYS A 102 -2.43 -7.32 -9.05
C LYS A 102 -0.92 -7.49 -9.29
N ASP A 103 -0.25 -6.41 -9.60
CA ASP A 103 1.20 -6.43 -9.83
C ASP A 103 1.94 -6.82 -8.55
N ALA A 104 1.54 -6.26 -7.42
CA ALA A 104 2.14 -6.57 -6.12
C ALA A 104 2.00 -8.05 -5.81
N LYS A 105 0.83 -8.63 -6.06
CA LYS A 105 0.58 -10.04 -5.80
C LYS A 105 1.55 -10.95 -6.56
N GLN A 106 2.01 -10.54 -7.73
CA GLN A 106 2.93 -11.33 -8.54
C GLN A 106 4.38 -11.27 -8.05
N VAL A 107 4.75 -10.23 -7.32
CA VAL A 107 6.15 -9.92 -7.03
C VAL A 107 6.47 -9.93 -5.53
N ILE A 108 5.57 -9.42 -4.70
CA ILE A 108 5.82 -9.24 -3.27
C ILE A 108 5.26 -10.43 -2.49
N PRO A 109 6.03 -11.00 -1.56
CA PRO A 109 5.61 -12.22 -0.85
C PRO A 109 4.31 -12.11 -0.07
N ASN A 110 4.08 -10.99 0.62
CA ASN A 110 2.89 -10.80 1.45
C ASN A 110 2.18 -9.53 1.03
N VAL A 111 0.97 -9.68 0.48
CA VAL A 111 0.17 -8.55 0.01
C VAL A 111 -1.14 -8.51 0.78
N GLN A 112 -1.43 -7.34 1.35
CA GLN A 112 -2.66 -7.07 2.09
C GLN A 112 -3.33 -5.84 1.49
N VAL A 113 -4.65 -5.81 1.51
CA VAL A 113 -5.40 -4.59 1.26
C VAL A 113 -6.16 -4.22 2.53
N SER A 114 -6.37 -2.93 2.73
CA SER A 114 -7.07 -2.44 3.91
C SER A 114 -8.16 -1.45 3.54
N ILE A 115 -9.14 -1.35 4.44
CA ILE A 115 -10.15 -0.30 4.39
C ILE A 115 -10.25 0.32 5.77
N VAL A 116 -10.79 1.55 5.82
CA VAL A 116 -11.19 2.16 7.08
C VAL A 116 -12.69 1.91 7.22
N GLU A 117 -13.09 1.31 8.33
CA GLU A 117 -14.49 1.00 8.58
C GLU A 117 -15.32 2.29 8.62
N SER A 118 -16.40 2.32 7.84
CA SER A 118 -17.25 3.47 7.72
C SER A 118 -18.64 3.04 7.24
N PRO A 119 -19.72 3.72 7.67
CA PRO A 119 -21.06 3.41 7.18
C PRO A 119 -21.21 3.56 5.67
N ASP A 120 -20.34 4.36 5.04
CA ASP A 120 -20.40 4.62 3.60
C ASP A 120 -19.74 3.52 2.77
N ILE A 121 -19.04 2.60 3.41
CA ILE A 121 -18.28 1.54 2.75
C ILE A 121 -18.97 0.21 2.96
N ASP A 122 -19.13 -0.55 1.87
CA ASP A 122 -19.62 -1.92 1.95
C ASP A 122 -18.44 -2.85 2.23
N THR A 123 -18.24 -3.16 3.50
CA THR A 123 -17.12 -3.98 3.96
C THR A 123 -17.11 -5.36 3.30
N ASP A 124 -18.28 -5.98 3.15
CA ASP A 124 -18.36 -7.32 2.56
C ASP A 124 -17.94 -7.32 1.10
N LYS A 125 -18.30 -6.29 0.35
CA LYS A 125 -17.88 -6.16 -1.04
C LYS A 125 -16.38 -5.92 -1.17
N CYS A 126 -15.81 -5.12 -0.26
CA CYS A 126 -14.37 -4.92 -0.23
C CYS A 126 -13.63 -6.22 0.06
N LYS A 127 -14.13 -7.00 1.02
CA LYS A 127 -13.56 -8.30 1.35
C LYS A 127 -13.60 -9.24 0.15
N LYS A 128 -14.69 -9.22 -0.59
CA LYS A 128 -14.84 -10.05 -1.79
C LYS A 128 -13.82 -9.67 -2.86
N ILE A 129 -13.58 -8.38 -3.03
CA ILE A 129 -12.55 -7.90 -3.97
C ILE A 129 -11.18 -8.46 -3.57
N ALA A 130 -10.83 -8.41 -2.29
CA ALA A 130 -9.57 -8.96 -1.80
C ALA A 130 -9.47 -10.46 -2.07
N GLU A 131 -10.55 -11.20 -1.84
CA GLU A 131 -10.59 -12.63 -2.10
C GLU A 131 -10.39 -12.94 -3.59
N GLU A 132 -11.04 -12.18 -4.46
CA GLU A 132 -10.90 -12.35 -5.92
C GLU A 132 -9.49 -12.04 -6.39
N LEU A 133 -8.83 -11.07 -5.76
CA LEU A 133 -7.45 -10.71 -6.07
C LEU A 133 -6.43 -11.65 -5.42
N GLY A 134 -6.87 -12.48 -4.49
CA GLY A 134 -6.00 -13.44 -3.82
C GLY A 134 -5.08 -12.79 -2.79
N VAL A 135 -5.52 -11.71 -2.16
CA VAL A 135 -4.74 -10.97 -1.16
C VAL A 135 -5.44 -10.96 0.18
N ASP A 136 -4.69 -10.72 1.25
CA ASP A 136 -5.25 -10.63 2.59
C ASP A 136 -6.04 -9.34 2.75
N PHE A 137 -7.05 -9.39 3.63
CA PHE A 137 -7.94 -8.27 3.87
C PHE A 137 -7.84 -7.82 5.32
N ARG A 138 -7.71 -6.51 5.52
CA ARG A 138 -7.60 -5.94 6.84
C ARG A 138 -8.56 -4.77 6.99
N ILE A 139 -9.29 -4.73 8.09
CA ILE A 139 -10.19 -3.63 8.43
C ILE A 139 -9.50 -2.79 9.50
N ARG A 140 -9.33 -1.50 9.23
CA ARG A 140 -8.86 -0.55 10.23
C ARG A 140 -10.06 0.21 10.74
N LYS A 141 -10.22 0.24 12.05
CA LYS A 141 -11.32 0.96 12.65
C LYS A 141 -11.02 2.46 12.63
N TYR A 142 -12.07 3.25 12.41
CA TYR A 142 -11.94 4.69 12.52
C TYR A 142 -11.49 5.04 13.93
N ASN A 143 -10.40 5.81 14.02
CA ASN A 143 -9.83 6.18 15.30
C ASN A 143 -9.50 7.66 15.26
N VAL A 144 -10.23 8.44 16.07
CA VAL A 144 -10.06 9.88 16.10
C VAL A 144 -8.70 10.31 16.68
N LEU A 145 -8.02 9.42 17.35
CA LEU A 145 -6.71 9.71 17.93
C LEU A 145 -5.56 9.35 17.00
N GLY A 146 -5.87 8.58 15.98
CA GLY A 146 -4.81 8.05 15.15
C GLY A 146 -4.90 8.40 13.72
#